data_746e1cc8f71304fbe0328b5216a74fe7
#
_entry.id   746e1cc8f71304fbe0328b5216a74fe7
#
_cell.length_a   1.000
_cell.length_b   1.000
_cell.length_c   1.000
_cell.angle_alpha   90.00
_cell.angle_beta   90.00
_cell.angle_gamma   90.00
#
_symmetry.space_group_name_H-M   'P 1'
#
loop_
_entity.id
_entity.type
_entity.pdbx_description
1 polymer ?
#
loop_
_entity_poly.entity_id
_entity_poly.type
_entity_poly.pdbx_seq_one_letter_code
_entity_poly.pdbx_strand_id
1 'polypeptide(L)'
;LVLFLSYQDERKRIFSNFTENWKSMENNPELQLAWQFIENTGTHLFLTGKAGTGKTTFLRRLKEHTPKRMVILAPTGIAAINAGGVTIHSFFQLSFAPFVPETTFNSSQTHYRYSKEKRNIIRSMDLLVIDEISMVRADLLDAVDATLRRYRDREKPFGGVQLLMIGDLQQLAPVVKDNEWELLRKHYETPYFFASHALKETAYMTIELKKVYRQSDTFFLSLLNKIRENKADDEVLNELNRRYQPGFQPQKEEGYIRLTTHNNQAQRVNDCELASLPGKAYHFSAEIEGDFPEYSYPADKLLTIKEGAQILKNDPSSEKRYYNGMIGEVVAVNETGIVVRGKGDRSEFQLLPEEWGNYKYVLNEETKEITEVIEGTFRQYPIRLAWAITIHKSQGLTFERAIIDARNSFAHGQTYVALSRCKTLEGMVLESPLRREAIISDATV
;
A
#
# COMPACT_ATOMS: atom_id res chain seq x y z
N LEU A 1 47.14 7.37 -7.18
CA LEU A 1 47.10 5.90 -7.00
C LEU A 1 46.19 5.50 -5.83
N VAL A 2 46.24 6.18 -4.70
CA VAL A 2 45.42 5.89 -3.50
C VAL A 2 43.94 6.13 -3.78
N LEU A 3 43.56 7.17 -4.52
CA LEU A 3 42.16 7.43 -4.94
C LEU A 3 41.62 6.40 -5.97
N PHE A 4 42.51 5.85 -6.80
CA PHE A 4 42.12 4.83 -7.77
C PHE A 4 41.92 3.45 -7.12
N LEU A 5 42.67 3.14 -6.08
CA LEU A 5 42.53 1.91 -5.28
C LEU A 5 41.24 1.95 -4.41
N SER A 6 40.89 3.10 -3.83
CA SER A 6 39.64 3.25 -3.07
C SER A 6 38.41 3.08 -3.95
N TYR A 7 38.42 3.58 -5.20
CA TYR A 7 37.32 3.43 -6.17
C TYR A 7 37.17 1.98 -6.66
N GLN A 8 38.28 1.23 -6.77
CA GLN A 8 38.28 -0.19 -7.11
C GLN A 8 37.76 -1.07 -5.95
N ASP A 9 38.09 -0.72 -4.71
CA ASP A 9 37.64 -1.44 -3.52
C ASP A 9 36.15 -1.14 -3.21
N GLU A 10 35.70 0.08 -3.43
CA GLU A 10 34.29 0.44 -3.32
C GLU A 10 33.45 -0.28 -4.40
N ARG A 11 33.91 -0.34 -5.64
CA ARG A 11 33.29 -1.17 -6.70
C ARG A 11 33.27 -2.65 -6.33
N LYS A 12 34.33 -3.21 -5.79
CA LYS A 12 34.38 -4.62 -5.36
C LYS A 12 33.44 -4.87 -4.18
N ARG A 13 33.32 -3.91 -3.25
CA ARG A 13 32.38 -3.99 -2.12
C ARG A 13 30.92 -3.87 -2.57
N ILE A 14 30.65 -2.99 -3.53
CA ILE A 14 29.33 -2.89 -4.19
C ILE A 14 29.02 -4.19 -4.95
N PHE A 15 29.99 -4.75 -5.70
CA PHE A 15 29.82 -6.02 -6.42
C PHE A 15 29.69 -7.23 -5.48
N SER A 16 30.38 -7.28 -4.34
CA SER A 16 30.26 -8.38 -3.38
C SER A 16 28.91 -8.33 -2.62
N ASN A 17 28.47 -7.15 -2.21
CA ASN A 17 27.14 -6.95 -1.63
C ASN A 17 26.04 -7.21 -2.68
N PHE A 18 26.29 -6.90 -3.94
CA PHE A 18 25.39 -7.20 -5.07
C PHE A 18 25.24 -8.71 -5.24
N THR A 19 26.31 -9.51 -5.13
CA THR A 19 26.26 -10.97 -5.27
C THR A 19 25.59 -11.68 -4.08
N GLU A 20 25.74 -11.20 -2.84
CA GLU A 20 25.06 -11.79 -1.68
C GLU A 20 23.55 -11.49 -1.65
N ASN A 21 23.15 -10.28 -1.96
CA ASN A 21 21.73 -9.90 -2.06
C ASN A 21 21.05 -10.49 -3.30
N TRP A 22 21.81 -10.70 -4.38
CA TRP A 22 21.35 -11.39 -5.59
C TRP A 22 20.99 -12.86 -5.30
N LYS A 23 21.72 -13.56 -4.47
CA LYS A 23 21.43 -14.97 -4.10
C LYS A 23 20.02 -15.18 -3.53
N SER A 24 19.42 -14.17 -2.89
CA SER A 24 18.05 -14.31 -2.38
C SER A 24 16.96 -14.09 -3.44
N MET A 25 17.29 -13.49 -4.58
CA MET A 25 16.42 -13.35 -5.77
C MET A 25 16.68 -14.46 -6.81
N GLU A 26 17.72 -15.29 -6.62
CA GLU A 26 18.14 -16.35 -7.55
C GLU A 26 17.02 -17.36 -7.89
N ASN A 27 15.96 -17.41 -7.09
CA ASN A 27 14.83 -18.31 -7.29
C ASN A 27 13.58 -17.63 -7.88
N ASN A 28 13.70 -16.41 -8.43
CA ASN A 28 12.56 -15.71 -9.06
C ASN A 28 13.00 -14.94 -10.30
N PRO A 29 12.92 -15.59 -11.48
CA PRO A 29 13.39 -15.01 -12.73
C PRO A 29 12.63 -13.76 -13.16
N GLU A 30 11.34 -13.63 -12.79
CA GLU A 30 10.53 -12.46 -13.10
C GLU A 30 11.04 -11.22 -12.30
N LEU A 31 11.43 -11.38 -11.06
CA LEU A 31 12.02 -10.29 -10.27
C LEU A 31 13.39 -9.87 -10.80
N GLN A 32 14.20 -10.83 -11.23
CA GLN A 32 15.49 -10.54 -11.86
C GLN A 32 15.32 -9.77 -13.17
N LEU A 33 14.36 -10.18 -14.00
CA LEU A 33 14.05 -9.50 -15.25
C LEU A 33 13.57 -8.06 -15.00
N ALA A 34 12.68 -7.86 -14.04
CA ALA A 34 12.21 -6.53 -13.64
C ALA A 34 13.37 -5.63 -13.20
N TRP A 35 14.28 -6.15 -12.39
CA TRP A 35 15.48 -5.44 -11.97
C TRP A 35 16.34 -5.01 -13.15
N GLN A 36 16.63 -5.94 -14.07
CA GLN A 36 17.44 -5.65 -15.27
C GLN A 36 16.81 -4.57 -16.13
N PHE A 37 15.49 -4.58 -16.34
CA PHE A 37 14.80 -3.54 -17.09
C PHE A 37 14.94 -2.17 -16.42
N ILE A 38 14.80 -2.11 -15.09
CA ILE A 38 14.90 -0.86 -14.35
C ILE A 38 16.34 -0.32 -14.41
N GLU A 39 17.35 -1.15 -14.15
CA GLU A 39 18.73 -0.68 -14.07
C GLU A 39 19.34 -0.35 -15.44
N ASN A 40 19.07 -1.17 -16.45
CA ASN A 40 19.81 -1.12 -17.69
C ASN A 40 19.05 -0.44 -18.84
N THR A 41 17.79 -0.04 -18.62
CA THR A 41 16.98 0.59 -19.68
C THR A 41 16.24 1.83 -19.17
N GLY A 42 15.65 2.59 -20.11
CA GLY A 42 14.66 3.65 -19.81
C GLY A 42 13.22 3.18 -20.04
N THR A 43 12.99 1.90 -20.32
CA THR A 43 11.66 1.35 -20.62
C THR A 43 10.76 1.42 -19.41
N HIS A 44 9.55 1.92 -19.56
CA HIS A 44 8.54 1.89 -18.51
C HIS A 44 8.13 0.47 -18.19
N LEU A 45 7.86 0.18 -16.92
CA LEU A 45 7.55 -1.16 -16.46
C LEU A 45 6.26 -1.17 -15.64
N PHE A 46 5.37 -2.11 -15.94
CA PHE A 46 4.28 -2.50 -15.07
C PHE A 46 4.61 -3.85 -14.42
N LEU A 47 4.92 -3.82 -13.12
CA LEU A 47 5.19 -5.00 -12.31
C LEU A 47 3.92 -5.42 -11.59
N THR A 48 3.31 -6.49 -12.04
CA THR A 48 2.07 -7.02 -11.51
C THR A 48 2.24 -8.40 -10.89
N GLY A 49 1.19 -8.93 -10.31
CA GLY A 49 1.15 -10.28 -9.73
C GLY A 49 0.20 -10.37 -8.55
N LYS A 50 -0.17 -11.59 -8.21
CA LYS A 50 -1.13 -11.92 -7.15
C LYS A 50 -0.72 -11.35 -5.80
N ALA A 51 -1.66 -11.32 -4.84
CA ALA A 51 -1.35 -10.99 -3.47
C ALA A 51 -0.24 -11.92 -2.93
N GLY A 52 0.76 -11.34 -2.24
CA GLY A 52 1.85 -12.13 -1.64
C GLY A 52 2.96 -12.60 -2.59
N THR A 53 3.06 -12.05 -3.80
CA THR A 53 4.14 -12.39 -4.76
C THR A 53 5.45 -11.61 -4.54
N GLY A 54 5.55 -10.78 -3.50
CA GLY A 54 6.80 -10.11 -3.15
C GLY A 54 7.01 -8.73 -3.77
N LYS A 55 5.99 -8.08 -4.36
CA LYS A 55 6.07 -6.74 -4.95
C LYS A 55 6.65 -5.69 -3.99
N THR A 56 6.15 -5.61 -2.77
CA THR A 56 6.63 -4.67 -1.75
C THR A 56 8.06 -4.97 -1.32
N THR A 57 8.43 -6.25 -1.23
CA THR A 57 9.81 -6.66 -0.91
C THR A 57 10.76 -6.26 -2.04
N PHE A 58 10.34 -6.40 -3.29
CA PHE A 58 11.09 -5.94 -4.44
C PHE A 58 11.32 -4.42 -4.39
N LEU A 59 10.26 -3.65 -4.13
CA LEU A 59 10.36 -2.18 -4.04
C LEU A 59 11.33 -1.74 -2.93
N ARG A 60 11.26 -2.37 -1.76
CA ARG A 60 12.18 -2.07 -0.65
C ARG A 60 13.64 -2.31 -1.07
N ARG A 61 13.92 -3.45 -1.70
CA ARG A 61 15.27 -3.76 -2.19
C ARG A 61 15.72 -2.81 -3.29
N LEU A 62 14.81 -2.44 -4.19
CA LEU A 62 15.12 -1.46 -5.22
C LEU A 62 15.52 -0.12 -4.60
N LYS A 63 14.79 0.33 -3.56
CA LYS A 63 15.11 1.56 -2.82
C LYS A 63 16.52 1.52 -2.19
N GLU A 64 16.93 0.37 -1.68
CA GLU A 64 18.22 0.19 -1.00
C GLU A 64 19.42 0.14 -1.96
N HIS A 65 19.23 -0.29 -3.20
CA HIS A 65 20.35 -0.70 -4.05
C HIS A 65 20.42 0.00 -5.42
N THR A 66 19.34 0.65 -5.88
CA THR A 66 19.37 1.32 -7.19
C THR A 66 20.25 2.57 -7.16
N PRO A 67 21.12 2.77 -8.16
CA PRO A 67 21.84 4.02 -8.33
C PRO A 67 20.98 5.14 -8.94
N LYS A 68 19.75 4.84 -9.40
CA LYS A 68 18.85 5.82 -10.00
C LYS A 68 18.27 6.75 -8.94
N ARG A 69 18.20 8.04 -9.27
CA ARG A 69 17.49 9.04 -8.46
C ARG A 69 16.01 8.75 -8.52
N MET A 70 15.51 8.11 -7.49
CA MET A 70 14.19 7.52 -7.44
C MET A 70 13.25 8.32 -6.55
N VAL A 71 12.00 8.45 -6.98
CA VAL A 71 10.89 8.96 -6.17
C VAL A 71 9.82 7.89 -6.11
N ILE A 72 9.37 7.56 -4.90
CA ILE A 72 8.32 6.56 -4.65
C ILE A 72 7.04 7.27 -4.27
N LEU A 73 5.97 6.96 -4.98
CA LEU A 73 4.64 7.52 -4.75
C LEU A 73 3.60 6.42 -4.58
N ALA A 74 2.51 6.75 -3.88
CA ALA A 74 1.35 5.88 -3.77
C ALA A 74 0.03 6.69 -3.73
N PRO A 75 -1.13 6.08 -4.03
CA PRO A 75 -2.41 6.79 -4.04
C PRO A 75 -2.93 7.19 -2.67
N THR A 76 -2.55 6.48 -1.61
CA THR A 76 -3.03 6.72 -0.23
C THR A 76 -1.89 6.88 0.75
N GLY A 77 -2.13 7.58 1.88
CA GLY A 77 -1.12 7.78 2.92
C GLY A 77 -0.56 6.46 3.48
N ILE A 78 -1.44 5.48 3.75
CA ILE A 78 -1.03 4.16 4.26
C ILE A 78 -0.16 3.42 3.24
N ALA A 79 -0.56 3.43 1.97
CA ALA A 79 0.24 2.80 0.91
C ALA A 79 1.60 3.51 0.75
N ALA A 80 1.63 4.84 0.83
CA ALA A 80 2.86 5.62 0.76
C ALA A 80 3.84 5.28 1.90
N ILE A 81 3.35 5.20 3.14
CA ILE A 81 4.14 4.79 4.30
C ILE A 81 4.69 3.36 4.10
N ASN A 82 3.85 2.42 3.67
CA ASN A 82 4.26 1.03 3.43
C ASN A 82 5.31 0.91 2.32
N ALA A 83 5.21 1.75 1.30
CA ALA A 83 6.16 1.81 0.18
C ALA A 83 7.45 2.56 0.54
N GLY A 84 7.47 3.28 1.67
CA GLY A 84 8.56 4.17 2.04
C GLY A 84 8.67 5.39 1.12
N GLY A 85 7.53 5.99 0.76
CA GLY A 85 7.43 7.13 -0.12
C GLY A 85 6.38 8.14 0.35
N VAL A 86 5.85 8.95 -0.56
CA VAL A 86 4.82 9.97 -0.29
C VAL A 86 3.61 9.80 -1.20
N THR A 87 2.49 10.48 -0.90
CA THR A 87 1.33 10.39 -1.78
C THR A 87 1.53 11.17 -3.08
N ILE A 88 0.89 10.71 -4.17
CA ILE A 88 0.91 11.38 -5.48
C ILE A 88 0.44 12.84 -5.32
N HIS A 89 -0.66 13.05 -4.61
CA HIS A 89 -1.23 14.39 -4.39
C HIS A 89 -0.26 15.32 -3.63
N SER A 90 0.39 14.83 -2.58
CA SER A 90 1.38 15.62 -1.83
C SER A 90 2.60 15.94 -2.69
N PHE A 91 3.16 14.94 -3.36
CA PHE A 91 4.37 15.16 -4.16
C PHE A 91 4.15 16.18 -5.29
N PHE A 92 3.09 16.02 -6.07
CA PHE A 92 2.79 16.90 -7.20
C PHE A 92 1.88 18.06 -6.83
N GLN A 93 1.50 18.23 -5.55
CA GLN A 93 0.60 19.30 -5.07
C GLN A 93 -0.68 19.36 -5.92
N LEU A 94 -1.26 18.20 -6.23
CA LEU A 94 -2.46 18.08 -7.05
C LEU A 94 -3.71 18.26 -6.20
N SER A 95 -4.74 18.84 -6.79
CA SER A 95 -6.08 18.87 -6.21
C SER A 95 -6.66 17.46 -6.16
N PHE A 96 -7.55 17.21 -5.20
CA PHE A 96 -8.37 15.98 -5.17
C PHE A 96 -9.51 16.00 -6.21
N ALA A 97 -9.78 17.16 -6.84
CA ALA A 97 -10.77 17.24 -7.91
C ALA A 97 -10.29 16.51 -9.17
N PRO A 98 -11.22 15.99 -9.99
CA PRO A 98 -10.89 15.36 -11.27
C PRO A 98 -10.04 16.26 -12.17
N PHE A 99 -9.04 15.70 -12.81
CA PHE A 99 -8.24 16.37 -13.79
C PHE A 99 -8.88 16.21 -15.18
N VAL A 100 -9.24 17.36 -15.81
CA VAL A 100 -9.80 17.38 -17.16
C VAL A 100 -8.80 18.09 -18.09
N PRO A 101 -8.25 17.40 -19.10
CA PRO A 101 -7.17 17.94 -19.95
C PRO A 101 -7.48 19.29 -20.61
N GLU A 102 -8.72 19.50 -21.06
CA GLU A 102 -9.13 20.72 -21.77
C GLU A 102 -9.24 21.97 -20.89
N THR A 103 -9.43 21.79 -19.58
CA THR A 103 -9.58 22.93 -18.65
C THR A 103 -8.26 23.46 -18.13
N THR A 104 -7.17 22.70 -18.30
CA THR A 104 -5.86 23.01 -17.71
C THR A 104 -5.17 24.19 -18.37
N PHE A 105 -5.49 24.51 -19.61
CA PHE A 105 -4.87 25.64 -20.32
C PHE A 105 -5.45 27.01 -19.98
N ASN A 106 -6.66 27.10 -19.42
CA ASN A 106 -7.38 28.33 -19.20
C ASN A 106 -7.78 28.63 -17.75
N SER A 107 -7.57 27.72 -16.80
CA SER A 107 -7.97 27.97 -15.42
C SER A 107 -6.83 28.52 -14.57
N SER A 108 -7.08 29.63 -13.92
CA SER A 108 -6.22 30.28 -12.92
C SER A 108 -5.86 29.40 -11.70
N GLN A 109 -6.38 28.17 -11.62
CA GLN A 109 -6.15 27.22 -10.53
C GLN A 109 -4.82 26.45 -10.64
N THR A 110 -4.13 26.45 -11.79
CA THR A 110 -2.89 25.70 -12.01
C THR A 110 -1.61 26.51 -11.85
N HIS A 111 -1.65 27.68 -11.22
CA HIS A 111 -0.47 28.53 -11.04
C HIS A 111 0.31 28.29 -9.75
N TYR A 112 0.26 27.11 -9.15
CA TYR A 112 1.27 26.75 -8.16
C TYR A 112 2.64 26.69 -8.86
N ARG A 113 3.42 27.75 -8.70
CA ARG A 113 4.84 27.72 -9.09
C ARG A 113 5.57 26.93 -8.02
N TYR A 114 5.98 25.72 -8.36
CA TYR A 114 6.85 24.96 -7.47
C TYR A 114 8.07 25.77 -7.06
N SER A 115 8.54 25.53 -5.84
CA SER A 115 9.81 26.07 -5.37
C SER A 115 10.95 25.65 -6.31
N LYS A 116 12.07 26.34 -6.22
CA LYS A 116 13.26 26.01 -7.04
C LYS A 116 13.72 24.57 -6.76
N GLU A 117 13.72 24.19 -5.49
CA GLU A 117 14.10 22.87 -5.00
C GLU A 117 13.20 21.78 -5.61
N LYS A 118 11.88 21.96 -5.57
CA LYS A 118 10.91 21.01 -6.13
C LYS A 118 11.10 20.83 -7.65
N ARG A 119 11.32 21.92 -8.37
CA ARG A 119 11.60 21.86 -9.82
C ARG A 119 12.90 21.11 -10.10
N ASN A 120 13.92 21.28 -9.26
CA ASN A 120 15.20 20.60 -9.41
C ASN A 120 15.05 19.09 -9.19
N ILE A 121 14.28 18.67 -8.18
CA ILE A 121 13.96 17.26 -7.95
C ILE A 121 13.28 16.65 -9.19
N ILE A 122 12.22 17.29 -9.69
CA ILE A 122 11.50 16.81 -10.87
C ILE A 122 12.42 16.68 -12.08
N ARG A 123 13.33 17.63 -12.27
CA ARG A 123 14.28 17.62 -13.40
C ARG A 123 15.36 16.54 -13.28
N SER A 124 15.81 16.26 -12.07
CA SER A 124 16.90 15.31 -11.83
C SER A 124 16.44 13.85 -11.68
N MET A 125 15.17 13.63 -11.44
CA MET A 125 14.60 12.28 -11.23
C MET A 125 14.83 11.37 -12.44
N ASP A 126 15.36 10.16 -12.21
CA ASP A 126 15.59 9.14 -13.23
C ASP A 126 14.46 8.12 -13.27
N LEU A 127 13.90 7.79 -12.09
CA LEU A 127 12.89 6.76 -11.91
C LEU A 127 11.74 7.27 -11.03
N LEU A 128 10.52 7.21 -11.56
CA LEU A 128 9.30 7.44 -10.80
C LEU A 128 8.61 6.10 -10.54
N VAL A 129 8.48 5.75 -9.27
CA VAL A 129 7.74 4.55 -8.85
C VAL A 129 6.36 4.96 -8.38
N ILE A 130 5.34 4.26 -8.85
CA ILE A 130 3.96 4.37 -8.34
C ILE A 130 3.53 3.00 -7.83
N ASP A 131 3.50 2.86 -6.52
CA ASP A 131 2.99 1.64 -5.88
C ASP A 131 1.47 1.69 -5.78
N GLU A 132 0.82 0.52 -5.72
CA GLU A 132 -0.64 0.35 -5.74
C GLU A 132 -1.30 1.09 -6.92
N ILE A 133 -0.70 0.98 -8.10
CA ILE A 133 -1.15 1.65 -9.33
C ILE A 133 -2.59 1.29 -9.70
N SER A 134 -3.09 0.12 -9.31
CA SER A 134 -4.48 -0.31 -9.55
C SER A 134 -5.51 0.65 -8.95
N MET A 135 -5.16 1.39 -7.90
CA MET A 135 -6.01 2.38 -7.25
C MET A 135 -5.84 3.80 -7.83
N VAL A 136 -4.96 3.99 -8.79
CA VAL A 136 -4.70 5.30 -9.42
C VAL A 136 -5.64 5.51 -10.60
N ARG A 137 -6.36 6.64 -10.60
CA ARG A 137 -7.24 7.02 -11.69
C ARG A 137 -6.44 7.46 -12.92
N ALA A 138 -7.00 7.25 -14.10
CA ALA A 138 -6.42 7.65 -15.38
C ALA A 138 -6.13 9.16 -15.43
N ASP A 139 -7.08 9.97 -15.00
CA ASP A 139 -6.94 11.44 -14.96
C ASP A 139 -5.84 11.90 -13.99
N LEU A 140 -5.66 11.21 -12.86
CA LEU A 140 -4.58 11.51 -11.92
C LEU A 140 -3.21 11.19 -12.54
N LEU A 141 -3.11 10.10 -13.30
CA LEU A 141 -1.87 9.77 -14.01
C LEU A 141 -1.55 10.79 -15.12
N ASP A 142 -2.58 11.28 -15.83
CA ASP A 142 -2.40 12.35 -16.82
C ASP A 142 -2.02 13.71 -16.16
N ALA A 143 -2.51 13.99 -14.95
CA ALA A 143 -2.08 15.15 -14.17
C ALA A 143 -0.60 15.06 -13.78
N VAL A 144 -0.12 13.85 -13.45
CA VAL A 144 1.30 13.58 -13.22
C VAL A 144 2.11 13.81 -14.49
N ASP A 145 1.66 13.27 -15.64
CA ASP A 145 2.30 13.49 -16.94
C ASP A 145 2.39 14.96 -17.28
N ALA A 146 1.28 15.68 -17.22
CA ALA A 146 1.22 17.12 -17.51
C ALA A 146 2.23 17.93 -16.66
N THR A 147 2.37 17.56 -15.40
CA THR A 147 3.35 18.18 -14.50
C THR A 147 4.78 17.85 -14.90
N LEU A 148 5.07 16.59 -15.21
CA LEU A 148 6.40 16.17 -15.62
C LEU A 148 6.81 16.78 -16.97
N ARG A 149 5.94 16.80 -17.96
CA ARG A 149 6.17 17.48 -19.25
C ARG A 149 6.45 18.98 -19.05
N ARG A 150 5.71 19.65 -18.17
CA ARG A 150 5.89 21.08 -17.90
C ARG A 150 7.29 21.43 -17.38
N TYR A 151 7.87 20.61 -16.55
CA TYR A 151 9.14 20.90 -15.87
C TYR A 151 10.35 20.17 -16.45
N ARG A 152 10.15 19.23 -17.36
CA ARG A 152 11.20 18.43 -18.03
C ARG A 152 11.10 18.57 -19.55
N ASP A 153 10.72 17.50 -20.23
CA ASP A 153 10.61 17.43 -21.70
C ASP A 153 9.13 17.43 -22.10
N ARG A 154 8.70 18.47 -22.80
CA ARG A 154 7.29 18.65 -23.18
C ARG A 154 6.81 17.65 -24.22
N GLU A 155 7.74 17.17 -25.05
CA GLU A 155 7.43 16.29 -26.18
C GLU A 155 7.38 14.80 -25.78
N LYS A 156 7.93 14.48 -24.61
CA LYS A 156 7.99 13.09 -24.16
C LYS A 156 6.96 12.79 -23.07
N PRO A 157 6.22 11.68 -23.20
CA PRO A 157 5.37 11.18 -22.11
C PRO A 157 6.15 11.12 -20.80
N PHE A 158 5.49 11.53 -19.73
CA PHE A 158 6.07 11.63 -18.39
C PHE A 158 7.38 12.47 -18.33
N GLY A 159 7.53 13.41 -19.25
CA GLY A 159 8.75 14.25 -19.34
C GLY A 159 10.03 13.45 -19.56
N GLY A 160 9.92 12.22 -20.09
CA GLY A 160 11.05 11.29 -20.31
C GLY A 160 11.59 10.62 -19.06
N VAL A 161 10.88 10.64 -17.93
CA VAL A 161 11.23 9.87 -16.72
C VAL A 161 10.83 8.42 -16.91
N GLN A 162 11.69 7.48 -16.53
CA GLN A 162 11.30 6.07 -16.48
C GLN A 162 10.23 5.84 -15.42
N LEU A 163 9.16 5.11 -15.76
CA LEU A 163 8.04 4.81 -14.87
C LEU A 163 8.09 3.35 -14.45
N LEU A 164 8.02 3.09 -13.13
CA LEU A 164 7.76 1.77 -12.56
C LEU A 164 6.40 1.80 -11.89
N MET A 165 5.44 1.12 -12.47
CA MET A 165 4.10 0.94 -11.93
C MET A 165 4.00 -0.42 -11.24
N ILE A 166 3.62 -0.45 -9.97
CA ILE A 166 3.50 -1.68 -9.18
C ILE A 166 2.04 -1.83 -8.73
N GLY A 167 1.43 -2.99 -8.96
CA GLY A 167 0.05 -3.24 -8.52
C GLY A 167 -0.52 -4.56 -9.00
N ASP A 168 -1.78 -4.78 -8.68
CA ASP A 168 -2.57 -5.93 -9.13
C ASP A 168 -3.97 -5.44 -9.51
N LEU A 169 -4.28 -5.43 -10.81
CA LEU A 169 -5.56 -4.97 -11.34
C LEU A 169 -6.77 -5.74 -10.80
N GLN A 170 -6.56 -6.96 -10.33
CA GLN A 170 -7.60 -7.79 -9.73
C GLN A 170 -7.81 -7.49 -8.22
N GLN A 171 -7.03 -6.57 -7.66
CA GLN A 171 -7.25 -6.05 -6.31
C GLN A 171 -8.16 -4.82 -6.36
N LEU A 172 -7.95 -3.84 -5.47
CA LEU A 172 -8.85 -2.69 -5.39
C LEU A 172 -8.73 -1.77 -6.60
N ALA A 173 -9.90 -1.41 -7.14
CA ALA A 173 -10.06 -0.42 -8.21
C ALA A 173 -9.89 1.02 -7.70
N PRO A 174 -9.68 1.99 -8.60
CA PRO A 174 -9.76 3.40 -8.26
C PRO A 174 -11.15 3.76 -7.71
N VAL A 175 -11.18 4.58 -6.67
CA VAL A 175 -12.45 5.10 -6.14
C VAL A 175 -12.83 6.36 -6.93
N VAL A 176 -13.99 6.33 -7.57
CA VAL A 176 -14.55 7.45 -8.31
C VAL A 176 -16.00 7.65 -7.87
N LYS A 177 -16.36 8.88 -7.52
CA LYS A 177 -17.75 9.22 -7.20
C LYS A 177 -18.57 9.36 -8.48
N ASP A 178 -19.86 9.10 -8.42
CA ASP A 178 -20.73 9.15 -9.61
C ASP A 178 -20.67 10.50 -10.32
N ASN A 179 -20.70 11.60 -9.57
CA ASN A 179 -20.59 12.95 -10.13
C ASN A 179 -19.21 13.24 -10.76
N GLU A 180 -18.14 12.64 -10.25
CA GLU A 180 -16.80 12.74 -10.83
C GLU A 180 -16.71 11.92 -12.11
N TRP A 181 -17.31 10.70 -12.12
CA TRP A 181 -17.34 9.85 -13.29
C TRP A 181 -18.15 10.47 -14.44
N GLU A 182 -19.25 11.16 -14.15
CA GLU A 182 -20.02 11.92 -15.14
C GLU A 182 -19.16 12.93 -15.94
N LEU A 183 -18.14 13.51 -15.31
CA LEU A 183 -17.20 14.40 -15.97
C LEU A 183 -16.11 13.60 -16.71
N LEU A 184 -15.53 12.60 -16.07
CA LEU A 184 -14.37 11.87 -16.57
C LEU A 184 -14.70 10.94 -17.74
N ARG A 185 -15.88 10.33 -17.78
CA ARG A 185 -16.31 9.41 -18.86
C ARG A 185 -16.38 10.05 -20.25
N LYS A 186 -16.34 11.37 -20.33
CA LYS A 186 -16.25 12.08 -21.61
C LYS A 186 -14.85 12.05 -22.20
N HIS A 187 -13.85 11.80 -21.38
CA HIS A 187 -12.42 11.81 -21.73
C HIS A 187 -11.76 10.44 -21.59
N TYR A 188 -12.26 9.59 -20.72
CA TYR A 188 -11.68 8.28 -20.38
C TYR A 188 -12.71 7.17 -20.53
N GLU A 189 -12.33 6.07 -21.16
CA GLU A 189 -13.14 4.88 -21.35
C GLU A 189 -13.40 4.15 -20.02
N THR A 190 -12.44 4.22 -19.10
CA THR A 190 -12.48 3.59 -17.79
C THR A 190 -11.68 4.42 -16.80
N PRO A 191 -11.98 4.34 -15.49
CA PRO A 191 -11.22 5.08 -14.48
C PRO A 191 -9.81 4.54 -14.24
N TYR A 192 -9.48 3.34 -14.69
CA TYR A 192 -8.18 2.71 -14.42
C TYR A 192 -7.03 3.44 -15.09
N PHE A 193 -5.85 3.37 -14.46
CA PHE A 193 -4.64 4.05 -14.89
C PHE A 193 -4.25 3.79 -16.35
N PHE A 194 -4.54 2.60 -16.88
CA PHE A 194 -4.19 2.23 -18.27
C PHE A 194 -5.05 2.95 -19.33
N ALA A 195 -6.12 3.67 -18.92
CA ALA A 195 -6.87 4.56 -19.79
C ALA A 195 -6.26 5.96 -19.89
N SER A 196 -5.19 6.28 -19.15
CA SER A 196 -4.44 7.53 -19.24
C SER A 196 -3.99 7.77 -20.67
N HIS A 197 -4.20 9.00 -21.16
CA HIS A 197 -3.76 9.39 -22.50
C HIS A 197 -2.25 9.30 -22.65
N ALA A 198 -1.51 9.79 -21.64
CA ALA A 198 -0.06 9.73 -21.63
C ALA A 198 0.47 8.30 -21.69
N LEU A 199 -0.19 7.37 -20.97
CA LEU A 199 0.24 5.98 -20.96
C LEU A 199 -0.09 5.27 -22.28
N LYS A 200 -1.21 5.63 -22.96
CA LYS A 200 -1.55 5.14 -24.32
C LYS A 200 -0.54 5.57 -25.38
N GLU A 201 0.12 6.72 -25.19
CA GLU A 201 1.19 7.20 -26.08
C GLU A 201 2.56 6.53 -25.79
N THR A 202 2.63 5.68 -24.79
CA THR A 202 3.89 5.17 -24.24
C THR A 202 3.94 3.65 -24.31
N ALA A 203 5.02 3.11 -24.86
CA ALA A 203 5.30 1.68 -24.74
C ALA A 203 5.81 1.35 -23.34
N TYR A 204 5.24 0.33 -22.71
CA TYR A 204 5.72 -0.21 -21.45
C TYR A 204 5.72 -1.74 -21.46
N MET A 205 6.61 -2.32 -20.66
CA MET A 205 6.70 -3.77 -20.48
C MET A 205 5.87 -4.18 -19.27
N THR A 206 5.15 -5.29 -19.37
CA THR A 206 4.46 -5.90 -18.24
C THR A 206 5.19 -7.16 -17.80
N ILE A 207 5.50 -7.25 -16.50
CA ILE A 207 6.07 -8.45 -15.89
C ILE A 207 5.13 -8.91 -14.80
N GLU A 208 4.60 -10.13 -14.91
CA GLU A 208 3.75 -10.74 -13.89
C GLU A 208 4.54 -11.70 -13.00
N LEU A 209 4.57 -11.40 -11.69
CA LEU A 209 5.16 -12.27 -10.68
C LEU A 209 4.24 -13.47 -10.41
N LYS A 210 4.75 -14.67 -10.65
CA LYS A 210 3.97 -15.93 -10.55
C LYS A 210 4.08 -16.58 -9.17
N LYS A 211 5.25 -16.50 -8.52
CA LYS A 211 5.53 -17.17 -7.25
C LYS A 211 4.85 -16.46 -6.08
N VAL A 212 3.96 -17.14 -5.39
CA VAL A 212 3.28 -16.65 -4.18
C VAL A 212 4.06 -17.11 -2.94
N TYR A 213 4.29 -16.21 -2.01
CA TYR A 213 5.04 -16.46 -0.76
C TYR A 213 4.14 -16.38 0.49
N ARG A 214 2.94 -15.80 0.39
CA ARG A 214 2.05 -15.55 1.53
C ARG A 214 1.30 -16.79 2.00
N GLN A 215 0.71 -17.54 1.07
CA GLN A 215 -0.07 -18.72 1.33
C GLN A 215 0.74 -19.97 0.99
N SER A 216 0.73 -20.95 1.90
CA SER A 216 1.32 -22.28 1.69
C SER A 216 0.29 -23.34 1.30
N ASP A 217 -1.00 -23.08 1.55
CA ASP A 217 -2.11 -23.95 1.20
C ASP A 217 -2.42 -23.86 -0.29
N THR A 218 -2.04 -24.87 -1.05
CA THR A 218 -2.21 -24.93 -2.51
C THR A 218 -3.68 -25.03 -2.93
N PHE A 219 -4.52 -25.67 -2.10
CA PHE A 219 -5.94 -25.77 -2.37
C PHE A 219 -6.61 -24.39 -2.22
N PHE A 220 -6.36 -23.70 -1.11
CA PHE A 220 -6.88 -22.35 -0.89
C PHE A 220 -6.38 -21.39 -1.97
N LEU A 221 -5.11 -21.48 -2.37
CA LEU A 221 -4.57 -20.70 -3.49
C LEU A 221 -5.32 -20.95 -4.80
N SER A 222 -5.73 -22.19 -5.07
CA SER A 222 -6.50 -22.52 -6.27
C SER A 222 -7.88 -21.86 -6.25
N LEU A 223 -8.57 -21.83 -5.11
CA LEU A 223 -9.85 -21.13 -4.93
C LEU A 223 -9.69 -19.62 -5.11
N LEU A 224 -8.69 -19.03 -4.46
CA LEU A 224 -8.39 -17.59 -4.61
C LEU A 224 -8.09 -17.20 -6.07
N ASN A 225 -7.40 -18.05 -6.81
CA ASN A 225 -7.10 -17.82 -8.22
C ASN A 225 -8.37 -17.82 -9.08
N LYS A 226 -9.29 -18.77 -8.85
CA LYS A 226 -10.57 -18.81 -9.57
C LYS A 226 -11.43 -17.57 -9.25
N ILE A 227 -11.44 -17.08 -8.00
CA ILE A 227 -12.09 -15.82 -7.64
C ILE A 227 -11.44 -14.64 -8.37
N ARG A 228 -10.10 -14.55 -8.32
CA ARG A 228 -9.33 -13.47 -8.97
C ARG A 228 -9.59 -13.41 -10.47
N GLU A 229 -9.65 -14.54 -11.13
CA GLU A 229 -9.83 -14.66 -12.58
C GLU A 229 -11.30 -14.61 -13.02
N ASN A 230 -12.23 -14.32 -12.10
CA ASN A 230 -13.69 -14.35 -12.34
C ASN A 230 -14.18 -15.69 -12.90
N LYS A 231 -13.51 -16.79 -12.50
CA LYS A 231 -13.83 -18.18 -12.88
C LYS A 231 -14.44 -18.96 -11.73
N ALA A 232 -15.01 -18.26 -10.74
CA ALA A 232 -15.67 -18.91 -9.62
C ALA A 232 -16.98 -19.58 -10.10
N ASP A 233 -16.95 -20.90 -10.09
CA ASP A 233 -18.12 -21.74 -10.33
C ASP A 233 -18.82 -22.07 -8.98
N ASP A 234 -19.92 -22.80 -9.05
CA ASP A 234 -20.67 -23.21 -7.85
C ASP A 234 -19.85 -24.12 -6.94
N GLU A 235 -18.89 -24.89 -7.47
CA GLU A 235 -17.99 -25.73 -6.69
C GLU A 235 -17.07 -24.86 -5.82
N VAL A 236 -16.47 -23.81 -6.39
CA VAL A 236 -15.62 -22.83 -5.66
C VAL A 236 -16.43 -22.13 -4.58
N LEU A 237 -17.63 -21.66 -4.90
CA LEU A 237 -18.51 -21.00 -3.94
C LEU A 237 -18.91 -21.94 -2.81
N ASN A 238 -19.27 -23.19 -3.12
CA ASN A 238 -19.63 -24.19 -2.12
C ASN A 238 -18.46 -24.51 -1.19
N GLU A 239 -17.24 -24.66 -1.72
CA GLU A 239 -16.05 -24.90 -0.88
C GLU A 239 -15.77 -23.73 0.06
N LEU A 240 -15.81 -22.48 -0.43
CA LEU A 240 -15.64 -21.31 0.41
C LEU A 240 -16.77 -21.19 1.44
N ASN A 241 -18.02 -21.47 1.03
CA ASN A 241 -19.19 -21.40 1.89
C ASN A 241 -19.23 -22.50 2.98
N ARG A 242 -18.39 -23.53 2.92
CA ARG A 242 -18.17 -24.42 4.08
C ARG A 242 -17.62 -23.67 5.29
N ARG A 243 -17.02 -22.49 5.07
CA ARG A 243 -16.54 -21.59 6.13
C ARG A 243 -17.61 -20.63 6.65
N TYR A 244 -18.83 -20.70 6.13
CA TYR A 244 -19.96 -19.89 6.62
C TYR A 244 -20.43 -20.40 7.99
N GLN A 245 -20.37 -19.51 8.98
CA GLN A 245 -20.81 -19.77 10.34
C GLN A 245 -21.65 -18.58 10.82
N PRO A 246 -22.99 -18.66 10.74
CA PRO A 246 -23.85 -17.56 11.16
C PRO A 246 -23.74 -17.32 12.67
N GLY A 247 -23.59 -16.07 13.05
CA GLY A 247 -23.49 -15.68 14.46
C GLY A 247 -22.20 -16.17 15.16
N PHE A 248 -21.15 -16.47 14.42
CA PHE A 248 -19.88 -16.89 14.99
C PHE A 248 -19.34 -15.82 15.96
N GLN A 249 -19.09 -16.25 17.18
CA GLN A 249 -18.52 -15.47 18.26
C GLN A 249 -17.16 -16.08 18.63
N PRO A 250 -16.04 -15.49 18.23
CA PRO A 250 -14.72 -16.01 18.58
C PRO A 250 -14.45 -15.84 20.08
N GLN A 251 -13.69 -16.74 20.66
CA GLN A 251 -13.11 -16.49 21.98
C GLN A 251 -12.03 -15.41 21.86
N LYS A 252 -11.84 -14.62 22.92
CA LYS A 252 -10.87 -13.51 22.90
C LYS A 252 -9.46 -13.97 22.54
N GLU A 253 -9.10 -15.16 23.00
CA GLU A 253 -7.78 -15.75 22.81
C GLU A 253 -7.50 -16.15 21.37
N GLU A 254 -8.53 -16.33 20.56
CA GLU A 254 -8.39 -16.82 19.18
C GLU A 254 -7.86 -15.74 18.22
N GLY A 255 -8.02 -14.45 18.55
CA GLY A 255 -7.45 -13.36 17.77
C GLY A 255 -8.04 -13.19 16.36
N TYR A 256 -9.34 -13.44 16.20
CA TYR A 256 -10.03 -13.13 14.95
C TYR A 256 -10.13 -11.62 14.75
N ILE A 257 -9.93 -11.18 13.52
CA ILE A 257 -10.22 -9.82 13.07
C ILE A 257 -11.37 -9.83 12.06
N ARG A 258 -12.32 -8.90 12.21
CA ARG A 258 -13.44 -8.76 11.26
C ARG A 258 -13.04 -7.84 10.12
N LEU A 259 -13.17 -8.32 8.88
CA LEU A 259 -12.99 -7.53 7.67
C LEU A 259 -14.33 -7.04 7.17
N THR A 260 -14.50 -5.71 7.10
CA THR A 260 -15.74 -5.05 6.70
C THR A 260 -15.54 -4.22 5.44
N THR A 261 -16.62 -3.93 4.73
CA THR A 261 -16.59 -3.10 3.52
C THR A 261 -16.55 -1.59 3.81
N HIS A 262 -17.08 -1.14 4.98
CA HIS A 262 -17.25 0.27 5.31
C HIS A 262 -16.58 0.66 6.63
N ASN A 263 -16.00 1.88 6.68
CA ASN A 263 -15.34 2.39 7.88
C ASN A 263 -16.27 2.50 9.10
N ASN A 264 -17.51 2.93 8.91
CA ASN A 264 -18.50 3.06 9.98
C ASN A 264 -18.83 1.71 10.64
N GLN A 265 -18.83 0.63 9.88
CA GLN A 265 -19.05 -0.73 10.41
C GLN A 265 -17.87 -1.15 11.28
N ALA A 266 -16.65 -0.97 10.79
CA ALA A 266 -15.44 -1.29 11.55
C ALA A 266 -15.35 -0.47 12.83
N GLN A 267 -15.61 0.84 12.75
CA GLN A 267 -15.60 1.73 13.91
C GLN A 267 -16.63 1.31 14.95
N ARG A 268 -17.87 1.04 14.51
CA ARG A 268 -18.95 0.61 15.41
C ARG A 268 -18.61 -0.68 16.16
N VAL A 269 -18.02 -1.66 15.48
CA VAL A 269 -17.57 -2.91 16.13
C VAL A 269 -16.51 -2.61 17.16
N ASN A 270 -15.48 -1.85 16.80
CA ASN A 270 -14.38 -1.50 17.70
C ASN A 270 -14.86 -0.72 18.92
N ASP A 271 -15.77 0.23 18.74
CA ASP A 271 -16.34 1.04 19.85
C ASP A 271 -17.19 0.18 20.81
N CYS A 272 -18.03 -0.71 20.24
CA CYS A 272 -18.84 -1.61 21.07
C CYS A 272 -17.98 -2.58 21.88
N GLU A 273 -16.97 -3.18 21.26
CA GLU A 273 -16.07 -4.11 21.93
C GLU A 273 -15.23 -3.40 23.01
N LEU A 274 -14.69 -2.21 22.69
CA LEU A 274 -13.96 -1.40 23.68
C LEU A 274 -14.85 -0.98 24.85
N ALA A 275 -16.11 -0.60 24.58
CA ALA A 275 -17.07 -0.23 25.62
C ALA A 275 -17.42 -1.42 26.53
N SER A 276 -17.48 -2.63 26.00
CA SER A 276 -17.80 -3.87 26.74
C SER A 276 -16.69 -4.29 27.72
N LEU A 277 -15.45 -3.84 27.48
CA LEU A 277 -14.35 -4.16 28.38
C LEU A 277 -14.50 -3.43 29.73
N PRO A 278 -14.21 -4.14 30.83
CA PRO A 278 -14.19 -3.53 32.18
C PRO A 278 -13.02 -2.53 32.29
N GLY A 279 -13.07 -1.71 33.35
CA GLY A 279 -11.96 -0.84 33.70
C GLY A 279 -11.99 0.55 33.05
N LYS A 280 -10.98 1.33 33.39
CA LYS A 280 -10.80 2.73 32.94
C LYS A 280 -10.28 2.75 31.51
N ALA A 281 -10.79 3.65 30.70
CA ALA A 281 -10.20 3.98 29.42
C ALA A 281 -9.03 4.96 29.60
N TYR A 282 -7.96 4.72 28.86
CA TYR A 282 -6.79 5.60 28.77
C TYR A 282 -6.74 6.24 27.40
N HIS A 283 -6.29 7.48 27.35
CA HIS A 283 -6.25 8.28 26.14
C HIS A 283 -4.82 8.75 25.91
N PHE A 284 -4.31 8.47 24.73
CA PHE A 284 -2.98 8.89 24.31
C PHE A 284 -3.11 9.77 23.06
N SER A 285 -2.75 11.03 23.20
CA SER A 285 -2.72 11.98 22.08
C SER A 285 -1.42 11.84 21.33
N ALA A 286 -1.49 11.87 20.00
CA ALA A 286 -0.29 11.93 19.17
C ALA A 286 0.44 13.28 19.36
N GLU A 287 1.76 13.21 19.37
CA GLU A 287 2.63 14.38 19.26
C GLU A 287 2.87 14.64 17.78
N ILE A 288 2.56 15.85 17.31
CA ILE A 288 2.69 16.21 15.89
C ILE A 288 3.54 17.46 15.82
N GLU A 289 4.66 17.38 15.08
CA GLU A 289 5.58 18.48 14.86
C GLU A 289 5.74 18.74 13.36
N GLY A 290 5.92 20.01 12.99
CA GLY A 290 6.07 20.42 11.60
C GLY A 290 4.81 20.19 10.75
N ASP A 291 4.98 19.92 9.48
CA ASP A 291 3.88 19.67 8.53
C ASP A 291 3.62 18.17 8.38
N PHE A 292 2.55 17.69 9.02
CA PHE A 292 2.07 16.32 8.85
C PHE A 292 0.56 16.33 8.60
N PRO A 293 0.11 16.12 7.35
CA PRO A 293 -1.31 16.22 6.99
C PRO A 293 -2.19 15.15 7.66
N GLU A 294 -3.37 15.52 8.14
CA GLU A 294 -4.30 14.62 8.84
C GLU A 294 -4.69 13.38 8.02
N TYR A 295 -4.88 13.54 6.70
CA TYR A 295 -5.23 12.42 5.82
C TYR A 295 -4.12 11.37 5.68
N SER A 296 -2.90 11.68 6.13
CA SER A 296 -1.72 10.81 6.11
C SER A 296 -1.41 10.20 7.47
N TYR A 297 -2.21 10.43 8.51
CA TYR A 297 -1.93 9.90 9.85
C TYR A 297 -1.84 8.37 9.83
N PRO A 298 -0.71 7.82 10.28
CA PRO A 298 -0.48 6.37 10.32
C PRO A 298 -1.26 5.67 11.42
N ALA A 299 -1.63 6.40 12.47
CA ALA A 299 -2.39 5.93 13.63
C ALA A 299 -3.44 6.98 14.03
N ASP A 300 -4.29 6.64 15.00
CA ASP A 300 -5.30 7.55 15.50
C ASP A 300 -4.64 8.70 16.26
N LYS A 301 -5.05 9.96 15.96
CA LYS A 301 -4.56 11.15 16.67
C LYS A 301 -4.84 11.07 18.17
N LEU A 302 -5.99 10.52 18.53
CA LEU A 302 -6.37 10.19 19.89
C LEU A 302 -6.62 8.69 20.00
N LEU A 303 -5.64 7.97 20.52
CA LEU A 303 -5.77 6.55 20.81
C LEU A 303 -6.49 6.35 22.14
N THR A 304 -7.66 5.71 22.10
CA THR A 304 -8.41 5.30 23.29
C THR A 304 -8.28 3.80 23.47
N ILE A 305 -7.80 3.36 24.63
CA ILE A 305 -7.48 1.96 24.89
C ILE A 305 -7.88 1.55 26.32
N LYS A 306 -8.19 0.28 26.50
CA LYS A 306 -8.41 -0.37 27.80
C LYS A 306 -7.58 -1.64 27.90
N GLU A 307 -7.36 -2.09 29.13
CA GLU A 307 -6.83 -3.44 29.37
C GLU A 307 -7.77 -4.49 28.76
N GLY A 308 -7.20 -5.53 28.14
CA GLY A 308 -7.94 -6.56 27.39
C GLY A 308 -8.33 -6.14 25.96
N ALA A 309 -7.97 -4.95 25.50
CA ALA A 309 -8.28 -4.52 24.15
C ALA A 309 -7.48 -5.31 23.09
N GLN A 310 -8.17 -5.76 22.06
CA GLN A 310 -7.53 -6.35 20.89
C GLN A 310 -6.97 -5.26 19.98
N ILE A 311 -5.71 -5.41 19.64
CA ILE A 311 -4.98 -4.43 18.85
C ILE A 311 -4.30 -5.05 17.64
N LEU A 312 -4.05 -4.23 16.64
CA LEU A 312 -3.23 -4.52 15.48
C LEU A 312 -1.99 -3.63 15.53
N LYS A 313 -0.80 -4.23 15.41
CA LYS A 313 0.41 -3.44 15.25
C LYS A 313 0.47 -2.85 13.84
N ASN A 314 0.74 -1.56 13.76
CA ASN A 314 0.79 -0.79 12.52
C ASN A 314 2.16 -0.11 12.38
N ASP A 315 3.22 -0.91 12.23
CA ASP A 315 4.58 -0.44 12.09
C ASP A 315 5.30 -1.24 11.01
N PRO A 316 5.70 -0.61 9.90
CA PRO A 316 6.44 -1.26 8.82
C PRO A 316 7.92 -1.49 9.13
N SER A 317 8.48 -0.80 10.14
CA SER A 317 9.92 -0.84 10.48
C SER A 317 10.34 -2.05 11.30
N SER A 318 9.43 -2.97 11.60
CA SER A 318 9.55 -3.98 12.65
C SER A 318 10.82 -4.84 12.62
N GLU A 319 11.51 -4.85 13.74
CA GLU A 319 12.40 -5.94 14.14
C GLU A 319 11.64 -7.28 14.18
N LYS A 320 12.36 -8.38 13.99
CA LYS A 320 11.84 -9.75 13.74
C LYS A 320 10.76 -10.29 14.71
N ARG A 321 10.51 -9.67 15.87
CA ARG A 321 9.54 -10.13 16.86
C ARG A 321 8.11 -9.66 16.64
N TYR A 322 7.92 -8.48 15.99
CA TYR A 322 6.61 -7.83 15.90
C TYR A 322 6.44 -7.28 14.48
N TYR A 323 5.76 -8.01 13.61
CA TYR A 323 5.55 -7.61 12.22
C TYR A 323 4.29 -6.76 12.04
N ASN A 324 4.27 -5.97 11.00
CA ASN A 324 3.10 -5.18 10.61
C ASN A 324 1.89 -6.09 10.35
N GLY A 325 0.77 -5.78 10.99
CA GLY A 325 -0.45 -6.60 10.93
C GLY A 325 -0.55 -7.67 12.03
N MET A 326 0.40 -7.73 12.95
CA MET A 326 0.31 -8.65 14.10
C MET A 326 -0.85 -8.26 15.01
N ILE A 327 -1.72 -9.22 15.30
CA ILE A 327 -2.79 -9.05 16.28
C ILE A 327 -2.26 -9.35 17.67
N GLY A 328 -2.61 -8.53 18.63
CA GLY A 328 -2.23 -8.66 20.03
C GLY A 328 -3.35 -8.22 20.98
N GLU A 329 -3.03 -8.26 22.25
CA GLU A 329 -3.91 -7.84 23.35
C GLU A 329 -3.17 -6.88 24.28
N VAL A 330 -3.84 -5.86 24.77
CA VAL A 330 -3.32 -5.00 25.82
C VAL A 330 -3.42 -5.73 27.15
N VAL A 331 -2.28 -6.06 27.75
CA VAL A 331 -2.21 -6.79 29.02
C VAL A 331 -2.30 -5.85 30.20
N ALA A 332 -1.67 -4.70 30.09
CA ALA A 332 -1.72 -3.63 31.07
C ALA A 332 -1.60 -2.27 30.41
N VAL A 333 -2.28 -1.29 30.96
CA VAL A 333 -2.21 0.10 30.50
C VAL A 333 -2.34 1.07 31.68
N ASN A 334 -1.50 2.10 31.67
CA ASN A 334 -1.55 3.21 32.61
C ASN A 334 -1.24 4.53 31.88
N GLU A 335 -1.17 5.63 32.59
CA GLU A 335 -0.91 6.95 32.01
C GLU A 335 0.49 7.08 31.36
N THR A 336 1.42 6.19 31.69
CA THR A 336 2.81 6.26 31.26
C THR A 336 3.17 5.20 30.20
N GLY A 337 2.29 4.22 29.93
CA GLY A 337 2.63 3.18 28.95
C GLY A 337 1.60 2.09 28.75
N ILE A 338 1.86 1.30 27.75
CA ILE A 338 1.05 0.18 27.30
C ILE A 338 1.91 -1.07 27.25
N VAL A 339 1.46 -2.14 27.89
CA VAL A 339 2.07 -3.49 27.78
C VAL A 339 1.15 -4.34 26.95
N VAL A 340 1.73 -5.00 25.95
CA VAL A 340 0.99 -5.83 24.99
C VAL A 340 1.57 -7.22 24.91
N ARG A 341 0.75 -8.18 24.45
CA ARG A 341 1.12 -9.55 24.17
C ARG A 341 0.58 -9.93 22.79
N GLY A 342 1.44 -10.48 21.93
CA GLY A 342 1.02 -10.99 20.63
C GLY A 342 0.12 -12.23 20.77
N LYS A 343 -0.86 -12.39 19.91
CA LYS A 343 -1.68 -13.61 19.89
C LYS A 343 -0.82 -14.81 19.56
N GLY A 344 -0.91 -15.85 20.42
CA GLY A 344 -0.08 -17.07 20.32
C GLY A 344 1.32 -16.94 20.94
N ASP A 345 1.70 -15.77 21.43
CA ASP A 345 2.93 -15.56 22.19
C ASP A 345 2.64 -15.57 23.71
N ARG A 346 3.62 -16.01 24.50
CA ARG A 346 3.58 -15.94 25.97
C ARG A 346 4.33 -14.73 26.51
N SER A 347 5.15 -14.08 25.69
CA SER A 347 5.95 -12.94 26.10
C SER A 347 5.15 -11.65 26.03
N GLU A 348 5.25 -10.89 27.10
CA GLU A 348 4.72 -9.54 27.21
C GLU A 348 5.85 -8.53 26.96
N PHE A 349 5.52 -7.42 26.34
CA PHE A 349 6.49 -6.35 26.12
C PHE A 349 5.84 -4.98 26.25
N GLN A 350 6.62 -4.04 26.74
CA GLN A 350 6.23 -2.65 26.77
C GLN A 350 6.26 -2.09 25.35
N LEU A 351 5.14 -1.53 24.94
CA LEU A 351 5.04 -0.84 23.67
C LEU A 351 5.63 0.57 23.81
N LEU A 352 6.47 0.96 22.88
CA LEU A 352 7.00 2.31 22.80
C LEU A 352 6.26 3.09 21.72
N PRO A 353 6.07 4.41 21.88
CA PRO A 353 5.63 5.26 20.79
C PRO A 353 6.63 5.20 19.65
N GLU A 354 6.13 5.13 18.42
CA GLU A 354 6.90 5.20 17.19
C GLU A 354 6.73 6.59 16.57
N GLU A 355 7.74 7.01 15.85
CA GLU A 355 7.75 8.25 15.11
C GLU A 355 7.71 7.98 13.61
N TRP A 356 6.73 8.55 12.92
CA TRP A 356 6.64 8.53 11.47
C TRP A 356 6.98 9.91 10.92
N GLY A 357 7.87 9.93 9.93
CA GLY A 357 8.20 11.14 9.20
C GLY A 357 7.24 11.39 8.04
N ASN A 358 6.78 12.62 7.91
CA ASN A 358 6.32 13.12 6.63
C ASN A 358 7.55 13.62 5.87
N TYR A 359 7.90 12.92 4.81
CA TYR A 359 9.13 13.20 4.06
C TYR A 359 8.85 14.08 2.86
N LYS A 360 9.77 14.97 2.58
CA LYS A 360 9.89 15.57 1.25
C LYS A 360 11.20 15.14 0.60
N TYR A 361 11.17 15.05 -0.70
CA TYR A 361 12.37 14.82 -1.47
C TYR A 361 13.13 16.13 -1.66
N VAL A 362 14.44 16.09 -1.47
CA VAL A 362 15.37 17.22 -1.68
C VAL A 362 16.48 16.76 -2.59
N LEU A 363 16.89 17.64 -3.51
CA LEU A 363 18.05 17.40 -4.34
C LEU A 363 19.29 17.98 -3.67
N ASN A 364 20.28 17.15 -3.42
CA ASN A 364 21.63 17.62 -3.07
C ASN A 364 22.25 18.26 -4.32
N GLU A 365 22.54 19.57 -4.27
CA GLU A 365 23.05 20.28 -5.43
C GLU A 365 24.49 19.88 -5.82
N GLU A 366 25.26 19.34 -4.88
CA GLU A 366 26.65 18.89 -5.11
C GLU A 366 26.69 17.47 -5.69
N THR A 367 26.02 16.52 -5.04
CA THR A 367 26.02 15.11 -5.46
C THR A 367 25.01 14.80 -6.55
N LYS A 368 24.02 15.69 -6.75
CA LYS A 368 22.83 15.47 -7.62
C LYS A 368 21.95 14.29 -7.20
N GLU A 369 22.11 13.82 -5.99
CA GLU A 369 21.28 12.77 -5.41
C GLU A 369 19.95 13.34 -4.90
N ILE A 370 18.87 12.58 -5.03
CA ILE A 370 17.59 12.87 -4.39
C ILE A 370 17.60 12.18 -3.03
N THR A 371 17.48 12.97 -1.96
CA THR A 371 17.42 12.51 -0.58
C THR A 371 16.07 12.85 0.04
N GLU A 372 15.69 12.11 1.08
CA GLU A 372 14.48 12.36 1.86
C GLU A 372 14.83 13.23 3.08
N VAL A 373 14.04 14.27 3.31
CA VAL A 373 14.14 15.14 4.50
C VAL A 373 12.79 15.15 5.20
N ILE A 374 12.81 15.07 6.52
CA ILE A 374 11.60 15.12 7.34
C ILE A 374 11.04 16.55 7.31
N GLU A 375 9.78 16.72 6.95
CA GLU A 375 9.02 17.97 6.92
C GLU A 375 8.14 18.13 8.17
N GLY A 376 7.70 16.99 8.70
CA GLY A 376 6.96 16.90 9.94
C GLY A 376 7.03 15.49 10.51
N THR A 377 6.74 15.36 11.80
CA THR A 377 6.72 14.06 12.49
C THR A 377 5.37 13.85 13.15
N PHE A 378 4.98 12.59 13.21
CA PHE A 378 3.80 12.10 13.92
C PHE A 378 4.26 10.99 14.87
N ARG A 379 4.16 11.23 16.18
CA ARG A 379 4.58 10.27 17.20
C ARG A 379 3.38 9.77 17.97
N GLN A 380 3.18 8.45 17.96
CA GLN A 380 2.09 7.76 18.63
C GLN A 380 2.45 6.31 18.88
N TYR A 381 1.72 5.61 19.73
CA TYR A 381 1.80 4.17 19.83
C TYR A 381 1.40 3.52 18.50
N PRO A 382 2.22 2.59 17.94
CA PRO A 382 2.01 1.99 16.61
C PRO A 382 0.94 0.90 16.63
N ILE A 383 -0.22 1.20 17.20
CA ILE A 383 -1.34 0.28 17.35
C ILE A 383 -2.67 0.97 17.00
N ARG A 384 -3.62 0.15 16.65
CA ARG A 384 -5.03 0.53 16.54
C ARG A 384 -5.91 -0.60 17.08
N LEU A 385 -7.16 -0.28 17.45
CA LEU A 385 -8.15 -1.28 17.78
C LEU A 385 -8.35 -2.22 16.59
N ALA A 386 -8.49 -3.52 16.86
CA ALA A 386 -8.44 -4.56 15.84
C ALA A 386 -9.48 -5.67 16.00
N TRP A 387 -10.63 -5.40 16.56
CA TRP A 387 -11.77 -6.31 16.41
C TRP A 387 -12.33 -6.25 14.99
N ALA A 388 -12.31 -5.05 14.38
CA ALA A 388 -12.66 -4.88 12.98
C ALA A 388 -11.76 -3.87 12.26
N ILE A 389 -11.56 -4.11 10.97
CA ILE A 389 -10.85 -3.22 10.04
C ILE A 389 -11.53 -3.28 8.66
N THR A 390 -11.43 -2.24 7.87
CA THR A 390 -11.96 -2.31 6.51
C THR A 390 -11.05 -3.11 5.59
N ILE A 391 -11.65 -3.73 4.56
CA ILE A 391 -10.92 -4.46 3.52
C ILE A 391 -9.85 -3.58 2.87
N HIS A 392 -10.15 -2.30 2.62
CA HIS A 392 -9.17 -1.33 2.08
C HIS A 392 -7.95 -1.15 3.00
N LYS A 393 -8.20 -0.95 4.30
CA LYS A 393 -7.11 -0.78 5.27
C LYS A 393 -6.35 -2.08 5.57
N SER A 394 -6.92 -3.24 5.23
CA SER A 394 -6.26 -4.54 5.35
C SER A 394 -5.32 -4.86 4.18
N GLN A 395 -5.28 -4.03 3.14
CA GLN A 395 -4.41 -4.24 1.99
C GLN A 395 -2.94 -4.27 2.44
N GLY A 396 -2.17 -5.21 1.90
CA GLY A 396 -0.80 -5.47 2.35
C GLY A 396 -0.68 -6.36 3.59
N LEU A 397 -1.68 -6.41 4.47
CA LEU A 397 -1.66 -7.21 5.70
C LEU A 397 -1.99 -8.69 5.45
N THR A 398 -1.67 -9.54 6.43
CA THR A 398 -1.98 -10.98 6.43
C THR A 398 -2.42 -11.39 7.81
N PHE A 399 -3.49 -12.18 7.89
CA PHE A 399 -4.08 -12.64 9.15
C PHE A 399 -4.11 -14.16 9.21
N GLU A 400 -3.79 -14.70 10.39
CA GLU A 400 -3.96 -16.12 10.66
C GLU A 400 -5.45 -16.47 10.71
N ARG A 401 -6.28 -15.58 11.28
CA ARG A 401 -7.73 -15.78 11.46
C ARG A 401 -8.49 -14.51 11.14
N ALA A 402 -9.52 -14.61 10.29
CA ALA A 402 -10.38 -13.49 9.96
C ALA A 402 -11.85 -13.91 9.80
N ILE A 403 -12.75 -13.03 10.22
CA ILE A 403 -14.18 -13.08 9.93
C ILE A 403 -14.43 -12.12 8.76
N ILE A 404 -14.97 -12.61 7.66
CA ILE A 404 -15.18 -11.84 6.45
C ILE A 404 -16.67 -11.59 6.24
N ASP A 405 -17.07 -10.32 6.22
CA ASP A 405 -18.39 -9.87 5.78
C ASP A 405 -18.29 -9.24 4.40
N ALA A 406 -18.62 -10.02 3.38
CA ALA A 406 -18.61 -9.59 1.98
C ALA A 406 -19.99 -9.22 1.43
N ARG A 407 -21.05 -9.17 2.27
CA ARG A 407 -22.45 -8.90 1.84
C ARG A 407 -22.61 -7.61 1.06
N ASN A 408 -21.87 -6.59 1.44
CA ASN A 408 -21.96 -5.25 0.91
C ASN A 408 -20.71 -4.87 0.10
N SER A 409 -20.08 -5.84 -0.56
CA SER A 409 -19.01 -5.55 -1.52
C SER A 409 -19.59 -4.69 -2.65
N PHE A 410 -18.94 -3.57 -2.93
CA PHE A 410 -19.40 -2.58 -3.90
C PHE A 410 -18.36 -2.27 -4.98
N ALA A 411 -17.15 -2.78 -4.85
CA ALA A 411 -16.05 -2.48 -5.75
C ALA A 411 -15.40 -3.75 -6.31
N HIS A 412 -14.87 -3.64 -7.53
CA HIS A 412 -14.06 -4.67 -8.15
C HIS A 412 -12.91 -5.11 -7.23
N GLY A 413 -12.66 -6.41 -7.18
CA GLY A 413 -11.56 -7.01 -6.44
C GLY A 413 -11.71 -7.02 -4.91
N GLN A 414 -12.72 -6.35 -4.33
CA GLN A 414 -12.88 -6.20 -2.89
C GLN A 414 -13.02 -7.54 -2.17
N THR A 415 -13.81 -8.46 -2.71
CA THR A 415 -13.98 -9.81 -2.17
C THR A 415 -12.68 -10.61 -2.28
N TYR A 416 -11.99 -10.56 -3.42
CA TYR A 416 -10.69 -11.21 -3.58
C TYR A 416 -9.66 -10.68 -2.56
N VAL A 417 -9.60 -9.36 -2.37
CA VAL A 417 -8.71 -8.76 -1.37
C VAL A 417 -9.04 -9.29 0.01
N ALA A 418 -10.31 -9.32 0.42
CA ALA A 418 -10.72 -9.81 1.74
C ALA A 418 -10.30 -11.27 1.97
N LEU A 419 -10.64 -12.16 1.04
CA LEU A 419 -10.30 -13.58 1.13
C LEU A 419 -8.78 -13.80 1.16
N SER A 420 -8.04 -13.07 0.31
CA SER A 420 -6.58 -13.18 0.21
C SER A 420 -5.82 -12.64 1.43
N ARG A 421 -6.50 -12.00 2.40
CA ARG A 421 -5.89 -11.62 3.69
C ARG A 421 -5.64 -12.81 4.59
N CYS A 422 -6.43 -13.89 4.47
CA CYS A 422 -6.23 -15.09 5.26
C CYS A 422 -5.02 -15.89 4.76
N LYS A 423 -4.28 -16.45 5.70
CA LYS A 423 -3.12 -17.30 5.42
C LYS A 423 -3.55 -18.69 4.95
N THR A 424 -4.60 -19.24 5.55
CA THR A 424 -5.18 -20.55 5.25
C THR A 424 -6.69 -20.48 5.15
N LEU A 425 -7.30 -21.50 4.54
CA LEU A 425 -8.75 -21.63 4.45
C LEU A 425 -9.38 -21.85 5.84
N GLU A 426 -8.72 -22.60 6.72
CA GLU A 426 -9.19 -22.90 8.09
C GLU A 426 -9.27 -21.65 8.96
N GLY A 427 -8.38 -20.70 8.75
CA GLY A 427 -8.37 -19.43 9.49
C GLY A 427 -9.49 -18.48 9.09
N MET A 428 -10.23 -18.78 8.02
CA MET A 428 -11.30 -17.94 7.51
C MET A 428 -12.66 -18.37 8.06
N VAL A 429 -13.46 -17.41 8.47
CA VAL A 429 -14.90 -17.55 8.76
C VAL A 429 -15.66 -16.55 7.90
N LEU A 430 -16.69 -17.01 7.21
CA LEU A 430 -17.63 -16.15 6.49
C LEU A 430 -18.83 -15.83 7.41
N GLU A 431 -19.09 -14.56 7.61
CA GLU A 431 -20.26 -14.09 8.39
C GLU A 431 -21.57 -14.22 7.62
N SER A 432 -21.46 -14.24 6.31
CA SER A 432 -22.57 -14.47 5.37
C SER A 432 -22.12 -15.37 4.23
N PRO A 433 -23.03 -16.12 3.61
CA PRO A 433 -22.70 -16.92 2.44
C PRO A 433 -22.14 -16.02 1.33
N LEU A 434 -21.03 -16.44 0.75
CA LEU A 434 -20.49 -15.79 -0.44
C LEU A 434 -21.38 -16.15 -1.64
N ARG A 435 -21.92 -15.13 -2.29
CA ARG A 435 -22.73 -15.25 -3.49
C ARG A 435 -21.94 -14.75 -4.70
N ARG A 436 -22.34 -15.16 -5.88
CA ARG A 436 -21.67 -14.76 -7.13
C ARG A 436 -21.69 -13.23 -7.32
N GLU A 437 -22.77 -12.58 -6.91
CA GLU A 437 -22.94 -11.13 -6.98
C GLU A 437 -21.96 -10.35 -6.08
N ALA A 438 -21.41 -11.00 -5.04
CA ALA A 438 -20.36 -10.39 -4.20
C ALA A 438 -18.98 -10.44 -4.84
N ILE A 439 -18.79 -11.25 -5.90
CA ILE A 439 -17.58 -11.32 -6.68
C ILE A 439 -17.70 -10.34 -7.84
N ILE A 440 -17.44 -9.07 -7.53
CA ILE A 440 -17.53 -8.01 -8.53
C ILE A 440 -16.23 -8.02 -9.35
N SER A 441 -16.38 -8.27 -10.65
CA SER A 441 -15.31 -8.20 -11.63
C SER A 441 -15.64 -7.13 -12.65
N ASP A 442 -14.66 -6.30 -12.97
CA ASP A 442 -14.78 -5.31 -14.03
C ASP A 442 -14.33 -5.94 -15.35
N ALA A 443 -15.19 -5.87 -16.37
CA ALA A 443 -14.91 -6.47 -17.68
C ALA A 443 -13.77 -5.77 -18.43
N THR A 444 -13.36 -4.59 -17.99
CA THR A 444 -12.23 -3.85 -18.57
C THR A 444 -10.87 -4.34 -18.06
N VAL A 445 -10.86 -5.13 -16.99
CA VAL A 445 -9.68 -5.76 -16.38
C VAL A 445 -9.61 -7.25 -16.73
#